data_0711f88dc2131c163b3f918d422a376c
#
_entry.id   0711f88dc2131c163b3f918d422a376c
#
_cell.length_a   1.000
_cell.length_b   1.000
_cell.length_c   1.000
_cell.angle_alpha   90.00
_cell.angle_beta   90.00
_cell.angle_gamma   90.00
#
_symmetry.space_group_name_H-M   'P 1'
#
loop_
_entity.id
_entity.type
_entity.pdbx_description
1 polymer ?
#
loop_
_entity_poly.entity_id
_entity_poly.type
_entity_poly.pdbx_seq_one_letter_code
_entity_poly.pdbx_strand_id
1 'polypeptide(L)'
;MATTKYIGTGEVISADFKTVKWVGKTKGGEAVTIELSDAINMGNIEWTMAEKNDIVPSIEFQACYDNTDSTSASTTEPWSIEMDSSTTAGASEIILGAGVFYIGSTAVALTRGGGSFNVEREFREINADGDRGAVKGRVVMESSRARLTMNVLTMLTRLTDIYSGIAASV
;
A
#
# COMPACT_ATOMS: atom_id res chain seq x y z
N MET A 1 4.53 33.77 12.82
CA MET A 1 4.49 32.51 12.05
C MET A 1 3.87 31.45 12.96
N ALA A 2 2.84 30.76 12.48
CA ALA A 2 2.30 29.61 13.21
C ALA A 2 3.29 28.43 13.04
N THR A 3 3.60 27.73 14.13
CA THR A 3 4.47 26.56 14.13
C THR A 3 3.60 25.34 14.38
N THR A 4 3.58 24.39 13.45
CA THR A 4 2.89 23.12 13.64
C THR A 4 3.83 22.14 14.34
N LYS A 5 3.38 21.55 15.44
CA LYS A 5 4.11 20.52 16.18
C LYS A 5 3.42 19.17 16.00
N TYR A 6 4.18 18.14 15.68
CA TYR A 6 3.69 16.77 15.58
C TYR A 6 4.08 15.99 16.84
N ILE A 7 3.12 15.27 17.42
CA ILE A 7 3.29 14.50 18.64
C ILE A 7 2.70 13.10 18.47
N GLY A 8 3.37 12.08 18.99
CA GLY A 8 2.84 10.73 19.07
C GLY A 8 1.69 10.65 20.07
N THR A 9 0.58 10.02 19.66
CA THR A 9 -0.60 9.81 20.53
C THR A 9 -0.57 8.46 21.22
N GLY A 10 0.21 7.50 20.69
CA GLY A 10 0.28 6.12 21.19
C GLY A 10 -0.98 5.28 20.92
N GLU A 11 -1.91 5.81 20.14
CA GLU A 11 -3.19 5.17 19.81
C GLU A 11 -3.43 5.18 18.31
N VAL A 12 -3.95 4.09 17.77
CA VAL A 12 -4.38 3.96 16.38
C VAL A 12 -5.88 4.17 16.31
N ILE A 13 -6.32 5.09 15.47
CA ILE A 13 -7.73 5.42 15.28
C ILE A 13 -8.18 5.11 13.86
N SER A 14 -9.49 5.02 13.63
CA SER A 14 -10.05 4.73 12.29
C SER A 14 -9.58 5.72 11.21
N ALA A 15 -9.27 6.95 11.57
CA ALA A 15 -8.75 7.95 10.64
C ALA A 15 -7.31 7.69 10.17
N ASP A 16 -6.58 6.77 10.80
CA ASP A 16 -5.24 6.38 10.40
C ASP A 16 -5.27 5.42 9.18
N PHE A 17 -6.39 4.76 8.94
CA PHE A 17 -6.58 3.91 7.77
C PHE A 17 -6.94 4.77 6.56
N LYS A 18 -6.16 4.64 5.50
CA LYS A 18 -6.30 5.44 4.28
C LYS A 18 -6.33 4.54 3.06
N THR A 19 -7.04 4.95 2.03
CA THR A 19 -6.82 4.38 0.69
C THR A 19 -5.47 4.89 0.17
N VAL A 20 -4.59 3.97 -0.18
CA VAL A 20 -3.26 4.30 -0.74
C VAL A 20 -3.17 3.72 -2.13
N LYS A 21 -2.79 4.53 -3.12
CA LYS A 21 -2.72 4.08 -4.51
C LYS A 21 -1.53 4.64 -5.27
N TRP A 22 -1.10 3.86 -6.24
CA TRP A 22 -0.18 4.28 -7.27
C TRP A 22 -0.90 4.31 -8.61
N VAL A 23 -0.75 5.40 -9.33
CA VAL A 23 -1.31 5.58 -10.67
C VAL A 23 -0.19 5.79 -11.65
N GLY A 24 -0.04 4.85 -12.55
CA GLY A 24 0.94 4.87 -13.63
C GLY A 24 0.26 4.78 -14.99
N LYS A 25 1.07 4.48 -16.01
CA LYS A 25 0.60 4.30 -17.39
C LYS A 25 1.26 3.10 -18.03
N THR A 26 0.55 2.51 -18.98
CA THR A 26 1.12 1.56 -19.93
C THR A 26 1.92 2.28 -21.02
N LYS A 27 2.68 1.53 -21.80
CA LYS A 27 3.35 2.05 -23.00
C LYS A 27 2.35 2.55 -24.05
N GLY A 28 1.13 2.03 -24.06
CA GLY A 28 0.01 2.49 -24.88
C GLY A 28 -0.60 3.81 -24.43
N GLY A 29 -0.32 4.24 -23.19
CA GLY A 29 -0.83 5.48 -22.60
C GLY A 29 -2.03 5.32 -21.66
N GLU A 30 -2.58 4.10 -21.54
CA GLU A 30 -3.70 3.77 -20.68
C GLU A 30 -3.29 3.83 -19.20
N ALA A 31 -4.21 4.27 -18.35
CA ALA A 31 -3.98 4.35 -16.92
C ALA A 31 -3.93 2.94 -16.28
N VAL A 32 -3.01 2.76 -15.35
CA VAL A 32 -2.94 1.59 -14.46
C VAL A 32 -2.96 2.08 -13.04
N THR A 33 -3.89 1.58 -12.24
CA THR A 33 -4.01 1.92 -10.82
C THR A 33 -3.79 0.68 -9.98
N ILE A 34 -2.87 0.77 -9.02
CA ILE A 34 -2.71 -0.19 -7.93
C ILE A 34 -3.25 0.48 -6.68
N GLU A 35 -4.24 -0.10 -6.04
CA GLU A 35 -4.90 0.47 -4.87
C GLU A 35 -4.89 -0.50 -3.69
N LEU A 36 -4.62 0.02 -2.50
CA LEU A 36 -4.83 -0.61 -1.22
C LEU A 36 -5.98 0.09 -0.50
N SER A 37 -7.01 -0.66 -0.12
CA SER A 37 -8.09 -0.17 0.73
C SER A 37 -7.67 -0.27 2.19
N ASP A 38 -8.15 0.66 3.02
CA ASP A 38 -7.92 0.64 4.48
C ASP A 38 -6.48 0.34 4.89
N ALA A 39 -5.54 0.98 4.19
CA ALA A 39 -4.13 0.77 4.39
C ALA A 39 -3.59 1.63 5.53
N ILE A 40 -2.71 1.05 6.32
CA ILE A 40 -2.04 1.70 7.44
C ILE A 40 -0.54 1.50 7.36
N ASN A 41 0.22 2.51 7.75
CA ASN A 41 1.65 2.37 7.96
C ASN A 41 1.91 1.86 9.38
N MET A 42 2.40 0.63 9.49
CA MET A 42 2.80 0.01 10.76
C MET A 42 4.32 0.05 10.97
N GLY A 43 5.05 0.69 10.07
CA GLY A 43 6.51 0.81 10.12
C GLY A 43 6.99 1.85 11.13
N ASN A 44 8.25 1.76 11.49
CA ASN A 44 8.92 2.74 12.34
C ASN A 44 9.10 4.07 11.61
N ILE A 45 9.11 5.16 12.37
CA ILE A 45 9.55 6.46 11.88
C ILE A 45 11.07 6.47 11.95
N GLU A 46 11.72 6.35 10.80
CA GLU A 46 13.19 6.34 10.70
C GLU A 46 13.66 7.37 9.70
N TRP A 47 14.44 8.32 10.17
CA TRP A 47 15.03 9.36 9.35
C TRP A 47 16.55 9.33 9.49
N THR A 48 17.23 8.94 8.44
CA THR A 48 18.69 9.02 8.40
C THR A 48 19.12 10.42 8.00
N MET A 49 19.76 11.12 8.93
CA MET A 49 20.27 12.47 8.72
C MET A 49 21.76 12.39 8.40
N ALA A 50 22.16 12.88 7.24
CA ALA A 50 23.56 12.98 6.85
C ALA A 50 23.84 14.35 6.24
N GLU A 51 25.05 14.86 6.49
CA GLU A 51 25.48 16.15 5.94
C GLU A 51 25.43 16.12 4.40
N LYS A 52 24.81 17.11 3.79
CA LYS A 52 24.67 17.27 2.33
C LYS A 52 23.81 16.22 1.61
N ASN A 53 23.02 15.43 2.35
CA ASN A 53 22.08 14.49 1.76
C ASN A 53 20.63 14.84 2.09
N ASP A 54 19.76 14.57 1.14
CA ASP A 54 18.31 14.66 1.36
C ASP A 54 17.83 13.50 2.23
N ILE A 55 16.85 13.75 3.08
CA ILE A 55 16.17 12.69 3.84
C ILE A 55 15.13 12.06 2.94
N VAL A 56 15.28 10.77 2.63
CA VAL A 56 14.38 9.99 1.79
C VAL A 56 13.91 8.77 2.56
N PRO A 57 12.92 8.89 3.45
CA PRO A 57 12.38 7.74 4.15
C PRO A 57 11.64 6.81 3.21
N SER A 58 11.76 5.52 3.47
CA SER A 58 10.94 4.49 2.85
C SER A 58 9.72 4.25 3.73
N ILE A 59 8.55 4.34 3.13
CA ILE A 59 7.27 4.22 3.83
C ILE A 59 6.53 3.02 3.26
N GLU A 60 6.11 2.10 4.14
CA GLU A 60 5.37 0.92 3.76
C GLU A 60 3.94 0.99 4.32
N PHE A 61 2.96 0.93 3.44
CA PHE A 61 1.56 0.76 3.79
C PHE A 61 1.14 -0.69 3.60
N GLN A 62 0.49 -1.25 4.60
CA GLN A 62 -0.14 -2.56 4.54
C GLN A 62 -1.65 -2.40 4.48
N ALA A 63 -2.28 -3.09 3.55
CA ALA A 63 -3.74 -3.16 3.46
C ALA A 63 -4.33 -4.00 4.58
N CYS A 64 -5.45 -3.55 5.12
CA CYS A 64 -6.20 -4.24 6.16
C CYS A 64 -7.59 -4.61 5.64
N TYR A 65 -8.12 -5.73 6.11
CA TYR A 65 -9.50 -6.11 5.82
C TYR A 65 -10.45 -5.25 6.66
N ASP A 66 -11.48 -4.70 6.02
CA ASP A 66 -12.60 -4.09 6.72
C ASP A 66 -13.51 -5.21 7.24
N ASN A 67 -13.45 -5.47 8.53
CA ASN A 67 -14.20 -6.51 9.21
C ASN A 67 -15.12 -5.88 10.26
N THR A 68 -15.94 -4.92 9.81
CA THR A 68 -16.88 -4.18 10.66
C THR A 68 -17.99 -5.07 11.23
N ASP A 69 -18.26 -6.21 10.59
CA ASP A 69 -19.19 -7.22 11.08
C ASP A 69 -18.41 -8.45 11.59
N SER A 70 -18.40 -8.67 12.89
CA SER A 70 -17.75 -9.82 13.54
C SER A 70 -18.31 -11.17 13.13
N THR A 71 -19.43 -11.19 12.42
CA THR A 71 -20.12 -12.42 11.98
C THR A 71 -19.71 -12.86 10.58
N SER A 72 -19.09 -11.99 9.78
CA SER A 72 -18.71 -12.26 8.38
C SER A 72 -17.30 -11.74 8.10
N ALA A 73 -16.36 -12.66 7.97
CA ALA A 73 -15.05 -12.30 7.46
C ALA A 73 -15.17 -11.74 6.03
N SER A 74 -14.50 -10.63 5.74
CA SER A 74 -14.44 -10.10 4.38
C SER A 74 -13.80 -11.15 3.46
N THR A 75 -14.49 -11.49 2.37
CA THR A 75 -13.99 -12.40 1.34
C THR A 75 -13.32 -11.65 0.20
N THR A 76 -13.38 -10.32 0.22
CA THR A 76 -12.78 -9.45 -0.79
C THR A 76 -11.40 -9.04 -0.33
N GLU A 77 -10.40 -9.24 -1.19
CA GLU A 77 -9.03 -8.80 -0.94
C GLU A 77 -8.99 -7.26 -0.81
N PRO A 78 -8.24 -6.71 0.16
CA PRO A 78 -8.17 -5.27 0.40
C PRO A 78 -7.22 -4.54 -0.57
N TRP A 79 -7.07 -5.06 -1.77
CA TRP A 79 -6.26 -4.47 -2.83
C TRP A 79 -6.85 -4.74 -4.21
N SER A 80 -6.57 -3.86 -5.15
CA SER A 80 -6.94 -4.02 -6.54
C SER A 80 -5.84 -3.56 -7.49
N ILE A 81 -5.84 -4.12 -8.69
CA ILE A 81 -5.08 -3.63 -9.84
C ILE A 81 -6.09 -3.39 -10.95
N GLU A 82 -6.22 -2.14 -11.35
CA GLU A 82 -7.11 -1.73 -12.42
C GLU A 82 -6.32 -1.26 -13.64
N MET A 83 -6.77 -1.66 -14.80
CA MET A 83 -6.23 -1.23 -16.10
C MET A 83 -7.39 -0.96 -17.04
N ASP A 84 -7.27 0.04 -17.91
CA ASP A 84 -8.29 0.33 -18.90
C ASP A 84 -8.55 -0.89 -19.80
N SER A 85 -9.83 -1.23 -19.97
CA SER A 85 -10.25 -2.37 -20.79
C SER A 85 -9.97 -2.21 -22.29
N SER A 86 -9.63 -1.00 -22.73
CA SER A 86 -9.20 -0.71 -24.12
C SER A 86 -7.76 -1.14 -24.41
N THR A 87 -7.00 -1.56 -23.39
CA THR A 87 -5.61 -1.99 -23.56
C THR A 87 -5.53 -3.19 -24.48
N THR A 88 -4.79 -3.02 -25.61
CA THR A 88 -4.55 -4.10 -26.56
C THR A 88 -3.37 -4.94 -26.10
N ALA A 89 -3.53 -6.26 -26.11
CA ALA A 89 -2.46 -7.20 -25.77
C ALA A 89 -1.19 -6.97 -26.62
N GLY A 90 -0.03 -7.08 -25.98
CA GLY A 90 1.28 -6.95 -26.62
C GLY A 90 2.14 -5.83 -26.02
N ALA A 91 2.94 -5.17 -26.86
CA ALA A 91 3.91 -4.17 -26.39
C ALA A 91 3.25 -2.94 -25.74
N SER A 92 1.99 -2.63 -26.05
CA SER A 92 1.21 -1.54 -25.42
C SER A 92 0.81 -1.82 -23.98
N GLU A 93 0.74 -3.10 -23.58
CA GLU A 93 0.43 -3.53 -22.20
C GLU A 93 1.57 -3.31 -21.20
N ILE A 94 2.78 -3.02 -21.67
CA ILE A 94 3.94 -2.87 -20.80
C ILE A 94 3.70 -1.70 -19.85
N ILE A 95 3.62 -2.00 -18.55
CA ILE A 95 3.46 -0.99 -17.49
C ILE A 95 4.77 -0.23 -17.34
N LEU A 96 4.69 1.10 -17.42
CA LEU A 96 5.83 1.97 -17.17
C LEU A 96 5.98 2.19 -15.68
N GLY A 97 7.22 2.13 -15.16
CA GLY A 97 7.50 2.32 -13.74
C GLY A 97 7.28 3.75 -13.23
N ALA A 98 7.07 4.71 -14.12
CA ALA A 98 6.77 6.09 -13.74
C ALA A 98 5.29 6.24 -13.38
N GLY A 99 5.01 6.80 -12.20
CA GLY A 99 3.64 7.00 -11.72
C GLY A 99 3.60 7.96 -10.54
N VAL A 100 2.41 8.21 -10.04
CA VAL A 100 2.13 9.10 -8.90
C VAL A 100 1.50 8.28 -7.77
N PHE A 101 2.02 8.46 -6.56
CA PHE A 101 1.43 7.90 -5.35
C PHE A 101 0.38 8.87 -4.78
N TYR A 102 -0.68 8.31 -4.22
CA TYR A 102 -1.75 9.04 -3.54
C TYR A 102 -1.98 8.42 -2.17
N ILE A 103 -2.27 9.28 -1.19
CA ILE A 103 -2.76 8.89 0.13
C ILE A 103 -4.13 9.58 0.28
N GLY A 104 -5.19 8.80 0.32
CA GLY A 104 -6.55 9.27 0.11
C GLY A 104 -6.71 9.88 -1.28
N SER A 105 -7.25 11.07 -1.37
CA SER A 105 -7.44 11.82 -2.61
C SER A 105 -6.25 12.71 -3.00
N THR A 106 -5.20 12.76 -2.18
CA THR A 106 -4.11 13.72 -2.36
C THR A 106 -2.84 13.04 -2.85
N ALA A 107 -2.27 13.58 -3.94
CA ALA A 107 -1.00 13.09 -4.49
C ALA A 107 0.17 13.37 -3.53
N VAL A 108 1.08 12.40 -3.43
CA VAL A 108 2.37 12.58 -2.76
C VAL A 108 3.27 13.38 -3.70
N ALA A 109 3.68 14.57 -3.26
CA ALA A 109 4.25 15.58 -4.15
C ALA A 109 5.60 15.17 -4.77
N LEU A 110 6.51 14.61 -3.98
CA LEU A 110 7.85 14.25 -4.45
C LEU A 110 8.26 12.88 -3.92
N THR A 111 8.64 12.00 -4.84
CA THR A 111 9.23 10.68 -4.54
C THR A 111 10.60 10.56 -5.19
N ARG A 112 11.48 9.76 -4.61
CA ARG A 112 12.80 9.48 -5.16
C ARG A 112 13.13 8.00 -5.01
N GLY A 113 13.49 7.35 -6.13
CA GLY A 113 13.83 5.92 -6.13
C GLY A 113 12.63 4.98 -6.30
N GLY A 114 11.44 5.53 -6.61
CA GLY A 114 10.27 4.70 -6.90
C GLY A 114 9.63 4.08 -5.66
N GLY A 115 9.02 2.92 -5.86
CA GLY A 115 8.37 2.13 -4.82
C GLY A 115 8.16 0.69 -5.29
N SER A 116 7.50 -0.12 -4.48
CA SER A 116 7.18 -1.49 -4.79
C SER A 116 5.79 -1.87 -4.29
N PHE A 117 5.12 -2.72 -5.04
CA PHE A 117 3.89 -3.38 -4.62
C PHE A 117 4.17 -4.87 -4.46
N ASN A 118 3.78 -5.43 -3.33
CA ASN A 118 3.97 -6.84 -3.00
C ASN A 118 2.70 -7.43 -2.40
N VAL A 119 2.32 -8.63 -2.84
CA VAL A 119 1.25 -9.42 -2.24
C VAL A 119 1.82 -10.76 -1.81
N GLU A 120 1.90 -10.96 -0.52
CA GLU A 120 2.29 -12.24 0.09
C GLU A 120 1.03 -13.07 0.33
N ARG A 121 1.04 -14.32 -0.12
CA ARG A 121 -0.08 -15.26 0.06
C ARG A 121 0.44 -16.54 0.68
N GLU A 122 -0.28 -17.04 1.65
CA GLU A 122 0.00 -18.30 2.32
C GLU A 122 -1.11 -19.31 2.01
N PHE A 123 -0.72 -20.48 1.55
CA PHE A 123 -1.64 -21.54 1.15
C PHE A 123 -1.39 -22.79 2.01
N ARG A 124 -2.47 -23.43 2.40
CA ARG A 124 -2.44 -24.73 3.06
C ARG A 124 -3.05 -25.79 2.16
N GLU A 125 -2.35 -26.94 2.07
CA GLU A 125 -2.83 -28.12 1.39
C GLU A 125 -3.50 -29.06 2.40
N ILE A 126 -4.69 -29.53 2.07
CA ILE A 126 -5.38 -30.55 2.86
C ILE A 126 -5.10 -31.91 2.21
N ASN A 127 -4.14 -32.65 2.76
CA ASN A 127 -3.73 -33.94 2.25
C ASN A 127 -4.58 -35.08 2.85
N ALA A 128 -4.90 -36.07 2.04
CA ALA A 128 -5.51 -37.33 2.47
C ALA A 128 -4.57 -38.53 2.18
N ASP A 129 -4.79 -39.62 2.86
CA ASP A 129 -4.01 -40.82 2.65
C ASP A 129 -4.06 -41.30 1.19
N GLY A 130 -2.88 -41.46 0.59
CA GLY A 130 -2.74 -41.87 -0.82
C GLY A 130 -2.56 -40.72 -1.81
N ASP A 131 -2.65 -39.46 -1.40
CA ASP A 131 -2.37 -38.28 -2.27
C ASP A 131 -0.88 -38.26 -2.63
N ARG A 132 -0.57 -37.98 -3.89
CA ARG A 132 0.81 -37.82 -4.41
C ARG A 132 1.25 -36.35 -4.54
N GLY A 133 0.53 -35.43 -3.93
CA GLY A 133 0.77 -33.99 -3.99
C GLY A 133 -0.51 -33.17 -3.86
N ALA A 134 -0.44 -31.87 -4.12
CA ALA A 134 -1.56 -30.95 -4.02
C ALA A 134 -2.74 -31.38 -4.89
N VAL A 135 -3.92 -31.53 -4.31
CA VAL A 135 -5.15 -31.94 -5.00
C VAL A 135 -6.03 -30.72 -5.26
N LYS A 136 -6.49 -30.58 -6.50
CA LYS A 136 -7.43 -29.50 -6.90
C LYS A 136 -8.65 -29.48 -6.00
N GLY A 137 -8.95 -28.31 -5.43
CA GLY A 137 -10.06 -28.11 -4.49
C GLY A 137 -9.74 -28.40 -3.03
N ARG A 138 -8.50 -28.86 -2.72
CA ARG A 138 -8.01 -29.06 -1.35
C ARG A 138 -6.88 -28.11 -0.97
N VAL A 139 -6.64 -27.08 -1.78
CA VAL A 139 -5.73 -25.97 -1.47
C VAL A 139 -6.56 -24.79 -0.98
N VAL A 140 -6.27 -24.31 0.21
CA VAL A 140 -6.97 -23.21 0.86
C VAL A 140 -5.97 -22.08 1.10
N MET A 141 -6.35 -20.87 0.76
CA MET A 141 -5.57 -19.68 1.12
C MET A 141 -5.81 -19.33 2.58
N GLU A 142 -4.76 -19.30 3.39
CA GLU A 142 -4.83 -19.00 4.83
C GLU A 142 -4.64 -17.52 5.13
N SER A 143 -3.75 -16.85 4.42
CA SER A 143 -3.51 -15.43 4.58
C SER A 143 -3.12 -14.76 3.27
N SER A 144 -3.46 -13.47 3.17
CA SER A 144 -3.01 -12.58 2.10
C SER A 144 -2.64 -11.23 2.71
N ARG A 145 -1.46 -10.69 2.35
CA ARG A 145 -0.97 -9.41 2.84
C ARG A 145 -0.48 -8.60 1.66
N ALA A 146 -1.16 -7.51 1.36
CA ALA A 146 -0.76 -6.58 0.32
C ALA A 146 -0.04 -5.38 0.93
N ARG A 147 1.12 -5.02 0.35
CA ARG A 147 1.96 -3.90 0.79
C ARG A 147 2.33 -3.04 -0.39
N LEU A 148 2.29 -1.73 -0.17
CA LEU A 148 2.75 -0.72 -1.12
C LEU A 148 3.82 0.14 -0.43
N THR A 149 5.03 0.07 -0.94
CA THR A 149 6.18 0.84 -0.43
C THR A 149 6.44 2.01 -1.34
N MET A 150 6.73 3.18 -0.76
CA MET A 150 7.12 4.38 -1.48
C MET A 150 8.26 5.12 -0.77
N ASN A 151 9.15 5.73 -1.55
CA ASN A 151 10.22 6.58 -1.03
C ASN A 151 9.84 8.05 -1.22
N VAL A 152 9.73 8.80 -0.13
CA VAL A 152 9.17 10.16 -0.14
C VAL A 152 10.23 11.19 0.22
N LEU A 153 10.34 12.26 -0.58
CA LEU A 153 11.24 13.40 -0.33
C LEU A 153 10.61 14.49 0.53
N THR A 154 9.31 14.72 0.36
CA THR A 154 8.58 15.78 1.09
C THR A 154 7.45 15.19 1.90
N MET A 155 7.57 15.19 3.21
CA MET A 155 6.59 14.55 4.08
C MET A 155 6.17 15.36 5.32
N LEU A 156 6.86 16.44 5.66
CA LEU A 156 6.57 17.17 6.90
C LEU A 156 5.11 17.65 7.01
N THR A 157 4.51 18.08 5.90
CA THR A 157 3.12 18.51 5.88
C THR A 157 2.11 17.37 5.86
N ARG A 158 2.58 16.12 5.76
CA ARG A 158 1.77 14.92 5.57
C ARG A 158 2.05 13.83 6.62
N LEU A 159 2.75 14.17 7.70
CA LEU A 159 3.12 13.21 8.74
C LEU A 159 1.92 12.48 9.33
N THR A 160 0.80 13.17 9.54
CA THR A 160 -0.45 12.60 10.05
C THR A 160 -1.17 11.67 9.07
N ASP A 161 -0.89 11.82 7.77
CA ASP A 161 -1.45 10.92 6.74
C ASP A 161 -0.57 9.69 6.51
N ILE A 162 0.72 9.81 6.80
CA ILE A 162 1.74 8.79 6.53
C ILE A 162 1.93 7.84 7.71
N TYR A 163 1.94 8.38 8.91
CA TYR A 163 2.17 7.61 10.13
C TYR A 163 0.94 7.60 11.02
N SER A 164 0.56 6.42 11.48
CA SER A 164 -0.49 6.24 12.47
C SER A 164 -0.04 6.73 13.86
N GLY A 165 -1.00 7.11 14.70
CA GLY A 165 -0.72 7.54 16.07
C GLY A 165 0.05 8.85 16.17
N ILE A 166 -0.11 9.77 15.21
CA ILE A 166 0.48 11.12 15.24
C ILE A 166 -0.64 12.17 15.16
N ALA A 167 -0.59 13.16 16.04
CA ALA A 167 -1.44 14.33 15.99
C ALA A 167 -0.65 15.60 15.68
N ALA A 168 -1.25 16.52 14.93
CA ALA A 168 -0.72 17.86 14.71
C ALA A 168 -1.33 18.83 15.73
N SER A 169 -0.49 19.65 16.35
CA SER A 169 -0.89 20.75 17.24
C SER A 169 -0.37 22.06 16.66
N VAL A 170 -1.19 23.08 16.65
CA VAL A 170 -0.84 24.45 16.20
C VAL A 170 -0.56 25.33 17.39
#